data_0ad06f2cce79dc4859266c7f1abe858d
#
_entry.id   0ad06f2cce79dc4859266c7f1abe858d
#
_cell.length_a   1.000
_cell.length_b   1.000
_cell.length_c   1.000
_cell.angle_alpha   90.00
_cell.angle_beta   90.00
_cell.angle_gamma   90.00
#
_symmetry.space_group_name_H-M   'P 1'
#
loop_
_entity.id
_entity.type
_entity.pdbx_description
1 polymer ?
#
loop_
_entity_poly.entity_id
_entity_poly.type
_entity_poly.pdbx_seq_one_letter_code
_entity_poly.pdbx_strand_id
1 'polypeptide(L)'
;HHLRNGDLVLPQVMAEIAAMGIRDLTLCASSLSKNHTCLIDYIRLGVITGIETSGMRGELAEAISRECILPKTHGGRARSIERGERRIDVAFIGASCCDNMGNMNGCLGPSAFGSMGYAKVDARFAKKVVAITDHLVPYPANPISIPQTAVDCVVQVERIGDPQLISQGATRKTRNPVELAIADYASQVIIAAGLVKNGFSYQAGSGGISLAVARYLKDYMKANGIKGSFASGGITSTMTEMLQEGCFEALLDVQTFDADAVASIRDDPRHIEMDAEMYADPQAKGNVANELDVMILSATEVDTNFNVNVLTASDGVIMGALGGHPDTAAGANLALVVA
;
A
#
# COMPACT_ATOMS: atom_id res chain seq x y z
N HIS A 1 0.58 -3.26 -7.24
CA HIS A 1 1.07 -2.66 -5.99
C HIS A 1 1.43 -3.69 -4.93
N HIS A 2 0.55 -4.62 -4.64
CA HIS A 2 0.74 -5.61 -3.57
C HIS A 2 1.85 -6.64 -3.85
N LEU A 3 2.14 -6.96 -5.12
CA LEU A 3 3.26 -7.83 -5.51
C LEU A 3 4.64 -7.15 -5.45
N ARG A 4 4.70 -5.83 -5.39
CA ARG A 4 5.91 -4.99 -5.19
C ARG A 4 7.04 -5.31 -6.18
N ASN A 5 8.26 -5.43 -5.66
CA ASN A 5 9.44 -5.77 -6.48
C ASN A 5 9.42 -7.21 -7.02
N GLY A 6 8.50 -8.06 -6.52
CA GLY A 6 8.30 -9.42 -6.99
C GLY A 6 7.28 -9.55 -8.13
N ASP A 7 6.64 -8.46 -8.54
CA ASP A 7 5.56 -8.50 -9.54
C ASP A 7 6.02 -9.03 -10.90
N LEU A 8 5.38 -10.08 -11.38
CA LEU A 8 5.52 -10.63 -12.72
C LEU A 8 4.26 -10.41 -13.58
N VAL A 9 3.15 -9.97 -12.98
CA VAL A 9 1.88 -9.79 -13.68
C VAL A 9 1.95 -8.62 -14.65
N LEU A 10 2.34 -7.44 -14.18
CA LEU A 10 2.38 -6.24 -15.03
C LEU A 10 3.33 -6.39 -16.22
N PRO A 11 4.59 -6.88 -16.06
CA PRO A 11 5.47 -7.13 -17.20
C PRO A 11 4.89 -8.10 -18.24
N GLN A 12 4.29 -9.21 -17.80
CA GLN A 12 3.69 -10.21 -18.69
C GLN A 12 2.48 -9.65 -19.44
N VAL A 13 1.57 -8.99 -18.75
CA VAL A 13 0.40 -8.35 -19.35
C VAL A 13 0.82 -7.31 -20.39
N MET A 14 1.82 -6.49 -20.09
CA MET A 14 2.29 -5.47 -21.03
C MET A 14 2.97 -6.08 -22.27
N ALA A 15 3.68 -7.20 -22.11
CA ALA A 15 4.26 -7.92 -23.24
C ALA A 15 3.19 -8.44 -24.20
N GLU A 16 2.12 -9.05 -23.68
CA GLU A 16 1.01 -9.54 -24.49
C GLU A 16 0.24 -8.41 -25.19
N ILE A 17 -0.06 -7.33 -24.46
CA ILE A 17 -0.73 -6.14 -25.03
C ILE A 17 0.10 -5.55 -26.17
N ALA A 18 1.41 -5.42 -26.00
CA ALA A 18 2.30 -4.90 -27.04
C ALA A 18 2.37 -5.85 -28.26
N ALA A 19 2.41 -7.17 -28.03
CA ALA A 19 2.38 -8.19 -29.09
C ALA A 19 1.09 -8.16 -29.90
N MET A 20 -0.04 -7.79 -29.29
CA MET A 20 -1.33 -7.58 -29.95
C MET A 20 -1.39 -6.28 -30.78
N GLY A 21 -0.35 -5.45 -30.74
CA GLY A 21 -0.30 -4.15 -31.44
C GLY A 21 -1.16 -3.06 -30.82
N ILE A 22 -1.63 -3.24 -29.59
CA ILE A 22 -2.43 -2.24 -28.86
C ILE A 22 -1.51 -1.10 -28.42
N ARG A 23 -1.98 0.13 -28.59
CA ARG A 23 -1.22 1.36 -28.30
C ARG A 23 -2.11 2.41 -27.64
N ASP A 24 -1.49 3.51 -27.20
CA ASP A 24 -2.17 4.68 -26.63
C ASP A 24 -2.93 4.35 -25.34
N LEU A 25 -2.26 3.63 -24.44
CA LEU A 25 -2.82 3.20 -23.15
C LEU A 25 -2.45 4.16 -22.04
N THR A 26 -3.37 4.39 -21.14
CA THR A 26 -3.08 4.95 -19.80
C THR A 26 -2.96 3.83 -18.80
N LEU A 27 -1.77 3.68 -18.20
CA LEU A 27 -1.53 2.76 -17.12
C LEU A 27 -1.98 3.41 -15.79
N CYS A 28 -2.98 2.83 -15.15
CA CYS A 28 -3.51 3.29 -13.87
C CYS A 28 -3.15 2.29 -12.76
N ALA A 29 -2.01 2.49 -12.12
CA ALA A 29 -1.50 1.60 -11.06
C ALA A 29 -1.37 2.35 -9.74
N SER A 30 -1.71 1.73 -8.61
CA SER A 30 -1.59 2.38 -7.29
C SER A 30 -0.14 2.73 -6.94
N SER A 31 0.86 1.99 -7.45
CA SER A 31 2.28 2.30 -7.33
C SER A 31 3.09 1.44 -8.30
N LEU A 32 4.22 1.94 -8.77
CA LEU A 32 5.16 1.24 -9.63
C LEU A 32 6.47 0.99 -8.88
N SER A 33 6.97 -0.23 -9.00
CA SER A 33 8.16 -0.72 -8.29
C SER A 33 9.40 -0.70 -9.18
N LYS A 34 10.56 -0.95 -8.59
CA LYS A 34 11.86 -0.94 -9.30
C LYS A 34 11.97 -1.98 -10.42
N ASN A 35 11.23 -3.08 -10.35
CA ASN A 35 11.24 -4.14 -11.37
C ASN A 35 10.43 -3.82 -12.63
N HIS A 36 9.75 -2.67 -12.67
CA HIS A 36 8.92 -2.26 -13.82
C HIS A 36 9.69 -1.43 -14.87
N THR A 37 11.02 -1.57 -14.95
CA THR A 37 11.86 -0.88 -15.95
C THR A 37 11.48 -1.19 -17.39
N CYS A 38 10.90 -2.36 -17.67
CA CYS A 38 10.39 -2.71 -18.99
C CYS A 38 9.35 -1.72 -19.53
N LEU A 39 8.66 -0.97 -18.66
CA LEU A 39 7.67 0.03 -19.07
C LEU A 39 8.32 1.20 -19.85
N ILE A 40 9.60 1.46 -19.66
CA ILE A 40 10.34 2.51 -20.39
C ILE A 40 10.27 2.27 -21.90
N ASP A 41 10.47 1.02 -22.33
CA ASP A 41 10.40 0.68 -23.75
C ASP A 41 8.96 0.78 -24.29
N TYR A 42 7.96 0.37 -23.53
CA TYR A 42 6.55 0.51 -23.93
C TYR A 42 6.10 1.97 -24.03
N ILE A 43 6.66 2.86 -23.19
CA ILE A 43 6.43 4.31 -23.30
C ILE A 43 7.10 4.85 -24.57
N ARG A 44 8.36 4.53 -24.81
CA ARG A 44 9.08 4.96 -26.03
C ARG A 44 8.42 4.48 -27.33
N LEU A 45 7.82 3.30 -27.30
CA LEU A 45 7.09 2.72 -28.44
C LEU A 45 5.66 3.25 -28.59
N GLY A 46 5.18 4.12 -27.67
CA GLY A 46 3.81 4.65 -27.69
C GLY A 46 2.74 3.61 -27.37
N VAL A 47 3.09 2.52 -26.72
CA VAL A 47 2.13 1.56 -26.17
C VAL A 47 1.47 2.18 -24.94
N ILE A 48 2.26 2.82 -24.06
CA ILE A 48 1.81 3.60 -22.91
C ILE A 48 2.04 5.08 -23.24
N THR A 49 1.01 5.90 -23.16
CA THR A 49 1.05 7.36 -23.39
C THR A 49 0.70 8.16 -22.15
N GLY A 50 0.20 7.52 -21.10
CA GLY A 50 -0.08 8.16 -19.83
C GLY A 50 0.10 7.19 -18.65
N ILE A 51 0.54 7.72 -17.51
CA ILE A 51 0.66 6.98 -16.25
C ILE A 51 -0.05 7.74 -15.14
N GLU A 52 -0.95 7.07 -14.45
CA GLU A 52 -1.58 7.55 -13.23
C GLU A 52 -1.20 6.63 -12.07
N THR A 53 -0.50 7.19 -11.06
CA THR A 53 0.06 6.37 -9.97
C THR A 53 0.29 7.22 -8.72
N SER A 54 0.38 6.59 -7.54
CA SER A 54 0.76 7.30 -6.33
C SER A 54 2.27 7.58 -6.25
N GLY A 55 3.06 6.85 -7.03
CA GLY A 55 4.50 7.06 -7.12
C GLY A 55 5.22 5.94 -7.83
N MET A 56 6.49 6.22 -8.10
CA MET A 56 7.41 5.32 -8.79
C MET A 56 8.78 5.37 -8.12
N ARG A 57 9.57 4.34 -8.37
CA ARG A 57 10.94 4.24 -7.82
C ARG A 57 11.90 3.63 -8.83
N GLY A 58 13.19 3.97 -8.66
CA GLY A 58 14.29 3.41 -9.45
C GLY A 58 14.36 3.98 -10.86
N GLU A 59 14.99 3.23 -11.75
CA GLU A 59 15.31 3.65 -13.12
C GLU A 59 14.07 4.11 -13.91
N LEU A 60 12.91 3.48 -13.73
CA LEU A 60 11.66 3.92 -14.35
C LEU A 60 11.34 5.36 -13.95
N ALA A 61 11.41 5.69 -12.67
CA ALA A 61 11.12 7.03 -12.18
C ALA A 61 12.10 8.07 -12.74
N GLU A 62 13.38 7.75 -12.76
CA GLU A 62 14.43 8.64 -13.32
C GLU A 62 14.21 8.88 -14.81
N ALA A 63 13.88 7.82 -15.57
CA ALA A 63 13.74 7.90 -17.02
C ALA A 63 12.52 8.71 -17.48
N ILE A 64 11.40 8.69 -16.70
CA ILE A 64 10.11 9.21 -17.16
C ILE A 64 9.51 10.31 -16.25
N SER A 65 10.23 10.83 -15.27
CA SER A 65 9.72 11.87 -14.34
C SER A 65 9.21 13.14 -15.05
N ARG A 66 9.63 13.39 -16.26
CA ARG A 66 9.24 14.55 -17.07
C ARG A 66 8.23 14.24 -18.17
N GLU A 67 7.75 13.00 -18.20
CA GLU A 67 6.75 12.53 -19.14
C GLU A 67 5.32 12.77 -18.62
N CYS A 68 4.33 12.19 -19.29
CA CYS A 68 2.91 12.35 -18.97
C CYS A 68 2.51 11.50 -17.75
N ILE A 69 2.85 11.99 -16.55
CA ILE A 69 2.55 11.32 -15.28
C ILE A 69 1.58 12.16 -14.47
N LEU A 70 0.51 11.54 -14.00
CA LEU A 70 -0.45 12.13 -13.08
C LEU A 70 -0.33 11.46 -11.70
N PRO A 71 0.33 12.09 -10.73
CA PRO A 71 0.42 11.57 -9.38
C PRO A 71 -0.92 11.70 -8.66
N LYS A 72 -1.31 10.63 -7.95
CA LYS A 72 -2.53 10.57 -7.13
C LYS A 72 -2.20 10.03 -5.74
N THR A 73 -2.87 10.52 -4.71
CA THR A 73 -2.85 9.87 -3.39
C THR A 73 -3.61 8.55 -3.46
N HIS A 74 -3.45 7.68 -2.48
CA HIS A 74 -4.19 6.42 -2.46
C HIS A 74 -5.70 6.64 -2.33
N GLY A 75 -6.13 7.53 -1.44
CA GLY A 75 -7.54 7.89 -1.31
C GLY A 75 -8.06 8.65 -2.53
N GLY A 76 -7.28 9.60 -3.04
CA GLY A 76 -7.63 10.36 -4.25
C GLY A 76 -7.76 9.49 -5.50
N ARG A 77 -6.94 8.42 -5.63
CA ARG A 77 -7.08 7.45 -6.72
C ARG A 77 -8.39 6.65 -6.59
N ALA A 78 -8.63 6.07 -5.42
CA ALA A 78 -9.85 5.32 -5.15
C ALA A 78 -11.08 6.16 -5.49
N ARG A 79 -11.17 7.35 -4.91
CA ARG A 79 -12.27 8.29 -5.16
C ARG A 79 -12.47 8.64 -6.63
N SER A 80 -11.38 8.90 -7.39
CA SER A 80 -11.50 9.25 -8.81
C SER A 80 -12.09 8.11 -9.63
N ILE A 81 -11.82 6.86 -9.27
CA ILE A 81 -12.39 5.66 -9.89
C ILE A 81 -13.87 5.50 -9.49
N GLU A 82 -14.19 5.59 -8.23
CA GLU A 82 -15.55 5.45 -7.70
C GLU A 82 -16.52 6.48 -8.26
N ARG A 83 -16.06 7.71 -8.45
CA ARG A 83 -16.86 8.80 -9.03
C ARG A 83 -16.91 8.79 -10.55
N GLY A 84 -16.19 7.87 -11.20
CA GLY A 84 -16.11 7.77 -12.65
C GLY A 84 -15.31 8.89 -13.32
N GLU A 85 -14.55 9.67 -12.55
CA GLU A 85 -13.59 10.65 -13.06
C GLU A 85 -12.43 9.93 -13.78
N ARG A 86 -12.01 8.79 -13.23
CA ARG A 86 -11.13 7.83 -13.89
C ARG A 86 -11.88 6.54 -14.17
N ARG A 87 -12.04 6.21 -15.45
CA ARG A 87 -12.62 4.93 -15.90
C ARG A 87 -11.52 3.93 -16.14
N ILE A 88 -11.69 2.73 -15.62
CA ILE A 88 -10.81 1.59 -15.84
C ILE A 88 -11.47 0.66 -16.85
N ASP A 89 -10.87 0.47 -18.03
CA ASP A 89 -11.44 -0.43 -19.04
C ASP A 89 -11.17 -1.88 -18.70
N VAL A 90 -9.94 -2.21 -18.31
CA VAL A 90 -9.56 -3.57 -17.86
C VAL A 90 -8.70 -3.49 -16.62
N ALA A 91 -9.09 -4.19 -15.56
CA ALA A 91 -8.28 -4.41 -14.38
C ALA A 91 -7.66 -5.82 -14.42
N PHE A 92 -6.35 -5.89 -14.46
CA PHE A 92 -5.59 -7.12 -14.30
C PHE A 92 -5.14 -7.23 -12.85
N ILE A 93 -5.64 -8.23 -12.12
CA ILE A 93 -5.43 -8.35 -10.68
C ILE A 93 -4.72 -9.66 -10.36
N GLY A 94 -3.47 -9.55 -9.89
CA GLY A 94 -2.73 -10.69 -9.36
C GLY A 94 -3.34 -11.13 -8.02
N ALA A 95 -3.69 -12.41 -7.92
CA ALA A 95 -4.23 -13.03 -6.71
C ALA A 95 -3.39 -14.25 -6.34
N SER A 96 -2.88 -14.30 -5.11
CA SER A 96 -2.07 -15.44 -4.67
C SER A 96 -2.89 -16.70 -4.41
N CYS A 97 -4.23 -16.57 -4.41
CA CYS A 97 -5.18 -17.67 -4.37
C CYS A 97 -6.49 -17.24 -5.05
N CYS A 98 -7.01 -18.08 -5.92
CA CYS A 98 -8.27 -17.85 -6.61
C CYS A 98 -8.98 -19.18 -6.87
N ASP A 99 -10.32 -19.20 -6.89
CA ASP A 99 -11.07 -20.33 -7.42
C ASP A 99 -11.47 -20.13 -8.89
N ASN A 100 -12.03 -21.14 -9.52
CA ASN A 100 -12.43 -21.11 -10.92
C ASN A 100 -13.62 -20.17 -11.22
N MET A 101 -14.31 -19.68 -10.18
CA MET A 101 -15.40 -18.70 -10.32
C MET A 101 -14.92 -17.27 -10.12
N GLY A 102 -13.70 -17.07 -9.59
CA GLY A 102 -13.11 -15.76 -9.40
C GLY A 102 -13.13 -15.21 -7.98
N ASN A 103 -13.55 -15.99 -6.97
CA ASN A 103 -13.31 -15.59 -5.59
C ASN A 103 -11.81 -15.64 -5.31
N MET A 104 -11.24 -14.52 -4.84
CA MET A 104 -9.79 -14.42 -4.69
C MET A 104 -9.37 -13.78 -3.38
N ASN A 105 -8.14 -14.09 -2.95
CA ASN A 105 -7.47 -13.48 -1.81
C ASN A 105 -5.94 -13.39 -2.03
N GLY A 106 -5.30 -12.62 -1.17
CA GLY A 106 -3.86 -12.46 -1.14
C GLY A 106 -3.15 -13.23 -0.01
N CYS A 107 -3.89 -14.01 0.80
CA CYS A 107 -3.38 -14.58 2.05
C CYS A 107 -2.87 -16.02 1.90
N LEU A 108 -3.33 -16.73 0.86
CA LEU A 108 -3.01 -18.14 0.61
C LEU A 108 -2.17 -18.29 -0.65
N GLY A 109 -1.54 -19.46 -0.79
CA GLY A 109 -0.74 -19.79 -1.96
C GLY A 109 0.74 -19.39 -1.86
N PRO A 110 1.57 -19.80 -2.86
CA PRO A 110 3.02 -19.63 -2.81
C PRO A 110 3.46 -18.16 -2.91
N SER A 111 2.69 -17.33 -3.59
CA SER A 111 2.96 -15.90 -3.78
C SER A 111 2.16 -15.01 -2.83
N ALA A 112 1.79 -15.50 -1.64
CA ALA A 112 0.99 -14.76 -0.67
C ALA A 112 1.63 -13.40 -0.32
N PHE A 113 0.79 -12.35 -0.34
CA PHE A 113 1.20 -10.96 -0.12
C PHE A 113 0.31 -10.22 0.90
N GLY A 114 -0.77 -10.87 1.39
CA GLY A 114 -1.71 -10.33 2.37
C GLY A 114 -2.87 -9.56 1.77
N SER A 115 -3.08 -8.34 2.21
CA SER A 115 -4.22 -7.50 1.83
C SER A 115 -4.26 -7.15 0.34
N MET A 116 -5.44 -7.22 -0.25
CA MET A 116 -5.78 -6.76 -1.60
C MET A 116 -6.41 -5.36 -1.62
N GLY A 117 -6.26 -4.58 -0.55
CA GLY A 117 -7.01 -3.35 -0.31
C GLY A 117 -7.05 -2.37 -1.46
N TYR A 118 -5.91 -2.15 -2.14
CA TYR A 118 -5.87 -1.24 -3.31
C TYR A 118 -6.51 -1.81 -4.57
N ALA A 119 -6.61 -3.13 -4.71
CA ALA A 119 -7.20 -3.76 -5.89
C ALA A 119 -8.75 -3.81 -5.83
N LYS A 120 -9.33 -3.66 -4.65
CA LYS A 120 -10.79 -3.77 -4.45
C LYS A 120 -11.57 -2.71 -5.24
N VAL A 121 -11.08 -1.47 -5.29
CA VAL A 121 -11.71 -0.40 -6.07
C VAL A 121 -11.65 -0.69 -7.56
N ASP A 122 -10.52 -1.18 -8.06
CA ASP A 122 -10.39 -1.56 -9.47
C ASP A 122 -11.34 -2.70 -9.82
N ALA A 123 -11.41 -3.74 -8.99
CA ALA A 123 -12.32 -4.86 -9.18
C ALA A 123 -13.80 -4.44 -9.19
N ARG A 124 -14.17 -3.45 -8.37
CA ARG A 124 -15.56 -2.99 -8.23
C ARG A 124 -16.03 -2.13 -9.41
N PHE A 125 -15.13 -1.34 -9.99
CA PHE A 125 -15.51 -0.28 -10.93
C PHE A 125 -14.92 -0.43 -12.35
N ALA A 126 -14.02 -1.38 -12.59
CA ALA A 126 -13.53 -1.66 -13.94
C ALA A 126 -14.64 -2.27 -14.81
N LYS A 127 -14.61 -1.98 -16.12
CA LYS A 127 -15.55 -2.59 -17.08
C LYS A 127 -15.32 -4.09 -17.24
N LYS A 128 -14.03 -4.51 -17.13
CA LYS A 128 -13.60 -5.90 -17.17
C LYS A 128 -12.56 -6.16 -16.10
N VAL A 129 -12.66 -7.30 -15.45
CA VAL A 129 -11.75 -7.74 -14.41
C VAL A 129 -11.19 -9.12 -14.74
N VAL A 130 -9.89 -9.20 -14.85
CA VAL A 130 -9.13 -10.43 -15.08
C VAL A 130 -8.37 -10.78 -13.81
N ALA A 131 -8.77 -11.85 -13.13
CA ALA A 131 -8.01 -12.44 -12.02
C ALA A 131 -6.87 -13.30 -12.56
N ILE A 132 -5.64 -13.04 -12.14
CA ILE A 132 -4.45 -13.79 -12.56
C ILE A 132 -3.87 -14.46 -11.30
N THR A 133 -3.79 -15.79 -11.31
CA THR A 133 -3.36 -16.54 -10.12
C THR A 133 -2.36 -17.64 -10.46
N ASP A 134 -1.45 -17.93 -9.54
CA ASP A 134 -0.57 -19.10 -9.56
C ASP A 134 -1.03 -20.22 -8.61
N HIS A 135 -2.17 -20.02 -7.94
CA HIS A 135 -2.75 -21.00 -7.02
C HIS A 135 -4.27 -21.08 -7.19
N LEU A 136 -4.69 -21.90 -8.16
CA LEU A 136 -6.09 -22.18 -8.38
C LEU A 136 -6.57 -23.25 -7.39
N VAL A 137 -7.63 -22.95 -6.63
CA VAL A 137 -8.17 -23.84 -5.59
C VAL A 137 -9.60 -24.29 -5.93
N PRO A 138 -10.10 -25.39 -5.32
CA PRO A 138 -11.49 -25.77 -5.42
C PRO A 138 -12.44 -24.67 -4.94
N TYR A 139 -13.57 -24.53 -5.60
CA TYR A 139 -14.65 -23.62 -5.21
C TYR A 139 -15.32 -24.05 -3.89
N PRO A 140 -15.65 -23.10 -2.98
CA PRO A 140 -15.28 -21.69 -2.99
C PRO A 140 -13.91 -21.44 -2.31
N ALA A 141 -13.13 -20.51 -2.82
CA ALA A 141 -11.96 -20.01 -2.10
C ALA A 141 -12.37 -19.32 -0.81
N ASN A 142 -11.59 -19.48 0.26
CA ASN A 142 -11.84 -18.84 1.55
C ASN A 142 -10.50 -18.54 2.24
N PRO A 143 -10.26 -17.30 2.73
CA PRO A 143 -11.16 -16.14 2.73
C PRO A 143 -11.39 -15.55 1.35
N ILE A 144 -12.37 -14.64 1.22
CA ILE A 144 -12.68 -13.90 0.00
C ILE A 144 -12.38 -12.42 0.23
N SER A 145 -11.36 -11.90 -0.43
CA SER A 145 -11.05 -10.46 -0.45
C SER A 145 -11.81 -9.73 -1.57
N ILE A 146 -11.87 -10.35 -2.76
CA ILE A 146 -12.63 -9.87 -3.91
C ILE A 146 -13.54 -11.00 -4.37
N PRO A 147 -14.87 -10.78 -4.42
CA PRO A 147 -15.83 -11.82 -4.74
C PRO A 147 -15.93 -12.07 -6.24
N GLN A 148 -16.32 -13.27 -6.62
CA GLN A 148 -16.55 -13.71 -7.99
C GLN A 148 -17.49 -12.80 -8.80
N THR A 149 -18.40 -12.10 -8.13
CA THR A 149 -19.34 -11.17 -8.77
C THR A 149 -18.66 -9.93 -9.37
N ALA A 150 -17.41 -9.68 -9.01
CA ALA A 150 -16.59 -8.60 -9.56
C ALA A 150 -15.60 -9.08 -10.62
N VAL A 151 -15.61 -10.37 -11.02
CA VAL A 151 -14.58 -10.97 -11.89
C VAL A 151 -15.22 -11.50 -13.16
N ASP A 152 -14.66 -11.13 -14.32
CA ASP A 152 -15.11 -11.59 -15.64
C ASP A 152 -14.35 -12.82 -16.11
N CYS A 153 -13.07 -12.95 -15.75
CA CYS A 153 -12.19 -14.00 -16.24
C CYS A 153 -11.15 -14.40 -15.20
N VAL A 154 -10.82 -15.68 -15.14
CA VAL A 154 -9.74 -16.24 -14.33
C VAL A 154 -8.66 -16.82 -15.23
N VAL A 155 -7.43 -16.42 -15.04
CA VAL A 155 -6.25 -16.90 -15.77
C VAL A 155 -5.28 -17.51 -14.77
N GLN A 156 -5.01 -18.80 -14.95
CA GLN A 156 -3.95 -19.48 -14.20
C GLN A 156 -2.62 -19.34 -14.92
N VAL A 157 -1.60 -18.94 -14.19
CA VAL A 157 -0.21 -18.81 -14.67
C VAL A 157 0.71 -19.65 -13.78
N GLU A 158 1.94 -19.86 -14.24
CA GLU A 158 2.93 -20.58 -13.42
C GLU A 158 3.32 -19.79 -12.17
N ARG A 159 3.48 -18.45 -12.29
CA ARG A 159 3.87 -17.57 -11.19
C ARG A 159 3.31 -16.15 -11.42
N ILE A 160 2.70 -15.59 -10.39
CA ILE A 160 2.32 -14.17 -10.40
C ILE A 160 3.42 -13.27 -9.85
N GLY A 161 4.35 -13.82 -9.08
CA GLY A 161 5.41 -13.04 -8.46
C GLY A 161 6.53 -13.89 -7.88
N ASP A 162 7.62 -13.22 -7.47
CA ASP A 162 8.69 -13.82 -6.67
C ASP A 162 8.37 -13.63 -5.17
N PRO A 163 8.06 -14.71 -4.42
CA PRO A 163 7.70 -14.62 -3.01
C PRO A 163 8.74 -13.93 -2.14
N GLN A 164 10.02 -14.08 -2.47
CA GLN A 164 11.10 -13.44 -1.71
C GLN A 164 11.09 -11.92 -1.90
N LEU A 165 10.87 -11.44 -3.12
CA LEU A 165 10.84 -10.02 -3.44
C LEU A 165 9.50 -9.35 -3.06
N ILE A 166 8.43 -10.12 -2.96
CA ILE A 166 7.13 -9.65 -2.44
C ILE A 166 7.24 -9.31 -0.96
N SER A 167 7.86 -10.16 -0.15
CA SER A 167 7.94 -10.01 1.30
C SER A 167 9.20 -9.28 1.81
N GLN A 168 10.19 -9.03 0.94
CA GLN A 168 11.45 -8.38 1.34
C GLN A 168 11.53 -6.92 0.90
N GLY A 169 12.18 -6.11 1.75
CA GLY A 169 12.61 -4.74 1.40
C GLY A 169 11.56 -3.65 1.55
N ALA A 170 10.34 -3.97 1.98
CA ALA A 170 9.34 -2.96 2.31
C ALA A 170 9.53 -2.40 3.73
N THR A 171 10.12 -3.19 4.63
CA THR A 171 10.41 -2.81 6.01
C THR A 171 11.92 -2.88 6.27
N ARG A 172 12.50 -1.81 6.78
CA ARG A 172 13.91 -1.77 7.15
C ARG A 172 14.04 -1.24 8.57
N LYS A 173 14.40 -2.13 9.50
CA LYS A 173 14.74 -1.73 10.89
C LYS A 173 16.05 -0.93 10.84
N THR A 174 16.02 0.32 11.27
CA THR A 174 17.23 1.14 11.34
C THR A 174 18.14 0.75 12.47
N ARG A 175 19.45 0.87 12.22
CA ARG A 175 20.52 0.82 13.25
C ARG A 175 21.33 2.11 13.27
N ASN A 176 20.96 3.10 12.46
CA ASN A 176 21.63 4.39 12.40
C ASN A 176 21.36 5.16 13.71
N PRO A 177 22.39 5.57 14.47
CA PRO A 177 22.20 6.30 15.71
C PRO A 177 21.43 7.62 15.56
N VAL A 178 21.61 8.32 14.45
CA VAL A 178 20.89 9.58 14.17
C VAL A 178 19.40 9.30 13.96
N GLU A 179 19.05 8.31 13.14
CA GLU A 179 17.66 7.93 12.92
C GLU A 179 16.99 7.43 14.21
N LEU A 180 17.72 6.72 15.06
CA LEU A 180 17.23 6.28 16.37
C LEU A 180 17.00 7.46 17.32
N ALA A 181 17.89 8.47 17.32
CA ALA A 181 17.69 9.68 18.10
C ALA A 181 16.47 10.49 17.59
N ILE A 182 16.29 10.62 16.28
CA ILE A 182 15.08 11.24 15.69
C ILE A 182 13.82 10.48 16.16
N ALA A 183 13.86 9.15 16.12
CA ALA A 183 12.72 8.33 16.55
C ALA A 183 12.41 8.48 18.05
N ASP A 184 13.44 8.60 18.88
CA ASP A 184 13.27 8.84 20.30
C ASP A 184 12.63 10.21 20.57
N TYR A 185 13.14 11.29 20.00
CA TYR A 185 12.50 12.62 20.09
C TYR A 185 11.07 12.62 19.56
N ALA A 186 10.82 11.98 18.41
CA ALA A 186 9.49 11.88 17.83
C ALA A 186 8.51 11.17 18.78
N SER A 187 8.95 10.08 19.41
CA SER A 187 8.13 9.35 20.39
C SER A 187 7.81 10.20 21.63
N GLN A 188 8.79 10.97 22.13
CA GLN A 188 8.59 11.89 23.24
C GLN A 188 7.59 13.00 22.90
N VAL A 189 7.63 13.56 21.69
CA VAL A 189 6.65 14.56 21.22
C VAL A 189 5.24 13.96 21.19
N ILE A 190 5.08 12.75 20.62
CA ILE A 190 3.79 12.05 20.56
C ILE A 190 3.23 11.80 21.96
N ILE A 191 4.08 11.35 22.90
CA ILE A 191 3.68 11.12 24.30
C ILE A 191 3.30 12.44 24.97
N ALA A 192 4.12 13.49 24.82
CA ALA A 192 3.88 14.81 25.41
C ALA A 192 2.60 15.50 24.87
N ALA A 193 2.17 15.17 23.66
CA ALA A 193 0.91 15.63 23.10
C ALA A 193 -0.32 15.07 23.86
N GLY A 194 -0.15 14.07 24.73
CA GLY A 194 -1.22 13.49 25.55
C GLY A 194 -2.22 12.62 24.78
N LEU A 195 -1.86 12.23 23.55
CA LEU A 195 -2.71 11.41 22.69
C LEU A 195 -2.54 9.90 22.94
N VAL A 196 -1.40 9.47 23.47
CA VAL A 196 -1.13 8.06 23.79
C VAL A 196 -1.84 7.67 25.08
N LYS A 197 -3.08 7.28 24.96
CA LYS A 197 -4.01 6.90 26.04
C LYS A 197 -4.86 5.71 25.61
N ASN A 198 -5.60 5.12 26.56
CA ASN A 198 -6.51 4.02 26.20
C ASN A 198 -7.49 4.41 25.09
N GLY A 199 -7.61 3.57 24.08
CA GLY A 199 -8.49 3.77 22.94
C GLY A 199 -7.90 4.64 21.81
N PHE A 200 -6.65 5.14 21.90
CA PHE A 200 -6.06 5.92 20.81
C PHE A 200 -5.82 5.07 19.55
N SER A 201 -5.77 5.75 18.42
CA SER A 201 -5.49 5.15 17.12
C SER A 201 -4.16 5.63 16.56
N TYR A 202 -3.52 4.77 15.76
CA TYR A 202 -2.14 5.00 15.33
C TYR A 202 -1.89 4.56 13.89
N GLN A 203 -1.07 5.34 13.17
CA GLN A 203 -0.51 4.93 11.89
C GLN A 203 0.98 5.23 11.83
N ALA A 204 1.77 4.27 11.36
CA ALA A 204 3.18 4.44 11.06
C ALA A 204 3.47 4.17 9.57
N GLY A 205 4.49 4.86 9.05
CA GLY A 205 5.11 4.47 7.79
C GLY A 205 5.96 3.22 7.93
N SER A 206 6.35 2.61 6.79
CA SER A 206 7.23 1.44 6.74
C SER A 206 8.73 1.78 6.85
N GLY A 207 9.09 3.05 6.94
CA GLY A 207 10.47 3.54 7.04
C GLY A 207 11.12 3.25 8.39
N GLY A 208 12.46 3.23 8.42
CA GLY A 208 13.24 2.86 9.60
C GLY A 208 12.94 3.69 10.84
N ILE A 209 12.82 5.02 10.70
CA ILE A 209 12.47 5.93 11.78
C ILE A 209 11.07 5.63 12.31
N SER A 210 10.06 5.54 11.42
CA SER A 210 8.67 5.26 11.81
C SER A 210 8.53 3.94 12.56
N LEU A 211 9.25 2.90 12.13
CA LEU A 211 9.28 1.60 12.84
C LEU A 211 9.98 1.68 14.20
N ALA A 212 11.00 2.53 14.33
CA ALA A 212 11.66 2.76 15.62
C ALA A 212 10.73 3.50 16.59
N VAL A 213 9.99 4.52 16.13
CA VAL A 213 8.95 5.20 16.92
C VAL A 213 7.89 4.21 17.40
N ALA A 214 7.39 3.35 16.52
CA ALA A 214 6.40 2.33 16.90
C ALA A 214 6.92 1.43 18.04
N ARG A 215 8.22 1.06 18.04
CA ARG A 215 8.83 0.28 19.14
C ARG A 215 8.91 1.07 20.45
N TYR A 216 9.33 2.34 20.39
CA TYR A 216 9.36 3.18 21.59
C TYR A 216 7.96 3.40 22.17
N LEU A 217 6.96 3.62 21.32
CA LEU A 217 5.58 3.70 21.77
C LEU A 217 5.08 2.37 22.35
N LYS A 218 5.44 1.22 21.77
CA LYS A 218 5.12 -0.11 22.33
C LYS A 218 5.64 -0.23 23.76
N ASP A 219 6.90 0.10 23.97
CA ASP A 219 7.52 0.03 25.30
C ASP A 219 6.82 0.96 26.30
N TYR A 220 6.50 2.19 25.89
CA TYR A 220 5.76 3.13 26.72
C TYR A 220 4.34 2.64 27.04
N MET A 221 3.61 2.13 26.06
CA MET A 221 2.26 1.57 26.24
C MET A 221 2.27 0.42 27.25
N LYS A 222 3.21 -0.50 27.12
CA LYS A 222 3.37 -1.63 28.05
C LYS A 222 3.70 -1.18 29.47
N ALA A 223 4.62 -0.23 29.62
CA ALA A 223 5.02 0.30 30.92
C ALA A 223 3.87 1.02 31.65
N ASN A 224 2.92 1.59 30.91
CA ASN A 224 1.81 2.38 31.46
C ASN A 224 0.45 1.66 31.37
N GLY A 225 0.38 0.41 30.91
CA GLY A 225 -0.86 -0.35 30.75
C GLY A 225 -1.84 0.27 29.77
N ILE A 226 -1.32 0.94 28.73
CA ILE A 226 -2.14 1.62 27.70
C ILE A 226 -2.46 0.63 26.60
N LYS A 227 -3.73 0.61 26.16
CA LYS A 227 -4.21 -0.17 25.01
C LYS A 227 -4.92 0.74 24.02
N GLY A 228 -4.40 0.82 22.78
CA GLY A 228 -5.00 1.56 21.68
C GLY A 228 -6.19 0.83 21.07
N SER A 229 -7.03 1.55 20.34
CA SER A 229 -8.16 0.99 19.60
C SER A 229 -7.69 0.23 18.37
N PHE A 230 -6.99 0.90 17.47
CA PHE A 230 -6.45 0.27 16.26
C PHE A 230 -5.14 0.90 15.79
N ALA A 231 -4.35 0.11 15.04
CA ALA A 231 -3.33 0.65 14.16
C ALA A 231 -3.72 0.39 12.70
N SER A 232 -3.36 1.30 11.78
CA SER A 232 -3.85 1.23 10.40
C SER A 232 -2.79 1.55 9.35
N GLY A 233 -3.16 1.34 8.09
CA GLY A 233 -2.38 1.66 6.90
C GLY A 233 -1.68 0.46 6.32
N GLY A 234 -0.39 0.57 6.06
CA GLY A 234 0.45 -0.56 5.67
C GLY A 234 0.98 -1.28 6.91
N ILE A 235 0.62 -2.53 7.08
CA ILE A 235 0.93 -3.31 8.29
C ILE A 235 2.27 -4.04 8.16
N THR A 236 3.06 -3.97 9.22
CA THR A 236 4.40 -4.56 9.33
C THR A 236 4.47 -5.54 10.50
N SER A 237 5.50 -6.35 10.55
CA SER A 237 5.80 -7.25 11.70
C SER A 237 5.80 -6.51 13.03
N THR A 238 6.27 -5.26 13.09
CA THR A 238 6.22 -4.47 14.32
C THR A 238 4.79 -4.24 14.81
N MET A 239 3.86 -3.96 13.88
CA MET A 239 2.45 -3.78 14.25
C MET A 239 1.79 -5.09 14.66
N THR A 240 2.14 -6.20 14.00
CA THR A 240 1.61 -7.52 14.40
C THR A 240 2.13 -7.96 15.76
N GLU A 241 3.40 -7.69 16.09
CA GLU A 241 3.92 -7.86 17.45
C GLU A 241 3.11 -7.05 18.47
N MET A 242 2.81 -5.78 18.17
CA MET A 242 2.01 -4.91 19.05
C MET A 242 0.58 -5.44 19.25
N LEU A 243 -0.05 -6.00 18.21
CA LEU A 243 -1.36 -6.66 18.31
C LEU A 243 -1.30 -7.89 19.23
N GLN A 244 -0.31 -8.76 18.99
CA GLN A 244 -0.12 -10.00 19.77
C GLN A 244 0.19 -9.72 21.24
N GLU A 245 0.96 -8.65 21.52
CA GLU A 245 1.28 -8.21 22.87
C GLU A 245 0.18 -7.38 23.53
N GLY A 246 -0.98 -7.19 22.84
CA GLY A 246 -2.16 -6.53 23.39
C GLY A 246 -2.08 -5.00 23.43
N CYS A 247 -1.17 -4.39 22.69
CA CYS A 247 -1.07 -2.93 22.59
C CYS A 247 -2.24 -2.31 21.79
N PHE A 248 -2.82 -3.04 20.84
CA PHE A 248 -3.99 -2.61 20.07
C PHE A 248 -5.09 -3.67 20.09
N GLU A 249 -6.34 -3.23 19.93
CA GLU A 249 -7.51 -4.11 19.78
C GLU A 249 -7.55 -4.75 18.39
N ALA A 250 -7.17 -3.99 17.35
CA ALA A 250 -7.22 -4.41 15.97
C ALA A 250 -6.12 -3.78 15.11
N LEU A 251 -5.84 -4.41 13.95
CA LEU A 251 -5.10 -3.83 12.84
C LEU A 251 -6.03 -3.68 11.65
N LEU A 252 -5.96 -2.54 10.96
CA LEU A 252 -6.70 -2.25 9.73
C LEU A 252 -5.70 -2.13 8.58
N ASP A 253 -5.68 -3.13 7.71
CA ASP A 253 -4.62 -3.35 6.71
C ASP A 253 -5.10 -3.08 5.29
N VAL A 254 -4.58 -2.04 4.66
CA VAL A 254 -4.77 -1.78 3.22
C VAL A 254 -3.66 -2.40 2.38
N GLN A 255 -2.50 -2.67 2.98
CA GLN A 255 -1.36 -3.32 2.34
C GLN A 255 -0.43 -3.97 3.38
N THR A 256 -0.28 -5.26 3.29
CA THR A 256 0.62 -6.04 4.15
C THR A 256 2.07 -5.91 3.69
N PHE A 257 3.03 -5.64 4.56
CA PHE A 257 4.41 -5.30 4.16
C PHE A 257 5.44 -6.41 4.30
N ASP A 258 5.21 -7.43 5.10
CA ASP A 258 6.17 -8.52 5.33
C ASP A 258 5.49 -9.86 5.64
N ALA A 259 6.28 -10.92 5.70
CA ALA A 259 5.77 -12.29 5.85
C ALA A 259 5.02 -12.52 7.18
N ASP A 260 5.47 -11.89 8.27
CA ASP A 260 4.81 -12.02 9.57
C ASP A 260 3.44 -11.34 9.55
N ALA A 261 3.33 -10.20 8.86
CA ALA A 261 2.06 -9.53 8.66
C ALA A 261 1.11 -10.33 7.75
N VAL A 262 1.64 -11.02 6.71
CA VAL A 262 0.84 -11.95 5.88
C VAL A 262 0.32 -13.12 6.72
N ALA A 263 1.13 -13.71 7.59
CA ALA A 263 0.68 -14.75 8.51
C ALA A 263 -0.38 -14.22 9.47
N SER A 264 -0.18 -13.02 10.00
CA SER A 264 -1.13 -12.39 10.93
C SER A 264 -2.49 -12.13 10.30
N ILE A 265 -2.56 -11.54 9.09
CA ILE A 265 -3.85 -11.26 8.44
C ILE A 265 -4.57 -12.54 8.02
N ARG A 266 -3.85 -13.63 7.80
CA ARG A 266 -4.43 -14.94 7.52
C ARG A 266 -5.02 -15.59 8.78
N ASP A 267 -4.35 -15.48 9.93
CA ASP A 267 -4.58 -16.32 11.09
C ASP A 267 -5.22 -15.60 12.29
N ASP A 268 -5.11 -14.26 12.40
CA ASP A 268 -5.65 -13.47 13.50
C ASP A 268 -6.87 -12.65 13.06
N PRO A 269 -8.08 -12.93 13.55
CA PRO A 269 -9.30 -12.23 13.16
C PRO A 269 -9.32 -10.74 13.57
N ARG A 270 -8.40 -10.30 14.43
CA ARG A 270 -8.23 -8.89 14.79
C ARG A 270 -7.41 -8.11 13.76
N HIS A 271 -6.75 -8.80 12.82
CA HIS A 271 -6.06 -8.20 11.69
C HIS A 271 -7.01 -8.18 10.48
N ILE A 272 -7.58 -7.03 10.20
CA ILE A 272 -8.72 -6.83 9.31
C ILE A 272 -8.26 -6.17 8.03
N GLU A 273 -8.61 -6.77 6.89
CA GLU A 273 -8.39 -6.17 5.59
C GLU A 273 -9.35 -5.00 5.33
N MET A 274 -8.83 -3.86 4.89
CA MET A 274 -9.65 -2.73 4.44
C MET A 274 -9.32 -2.36 2.99
N ASP A 275 -10.25 -1.69 2.30
CA ASP A 275 -9.99 -1.12 0.97
C ASP A 275 -9.43 0.31 1.05
N ALA A 276 -9.07 0.86 -0.11
CA ALA A 276 -8.47 2.19 -0.19
C ALA A 276 -9.48 3.32 0.11
N GLU A 277 -10.78 3.10 -0.12
CA GLU A 277 -11.87 4.00 0.27
C GLU A 277 -11.94 4.13 1.79
N MET A 278 -12.09 3.00 2.46
CA MET A 278 -12.12 2.95 3.93
C MET A 278 -10.82 3.49 4.53
N TYR A 279 -9.68 3.22 3.89
CA TYR A 279 -8.38 3.67 4.39
C TYR A 279 -8.26 5.20 4.38
N ALA A 280 -8.49 5.84 3.23
CA ALA A 280 -7.96 7.19 3.03
C ALA A 280 -8.75 8.07 2.03
N ASP A 281 -9.95 7.68 1.57
CA ASP A 281 -10.77 8.62 0.81
C ASP A 281 -11.30 9.70 1.76
N PRO A 282 -10.83 10.98 1.62
CA PRO A 282 -11.16 12.03 2.58
C PRO A 282 -12.65 12.42 2.59
N GLN A 283 -13.44 11.89 1.66
CA GLN A 283 -14.89 12.15 1.57
C GLN A 283 -15.75 10.91 1.81
N ALA A 284 -15.14 9.74 1.95
CA ALA A 284 -15.87 8.55 2.37
C ALA A 284 -16.33 8.70 3.83
N LYS A 285 -17.57 8.32 4.10
CA LYS A 285 -18.10 8.33 5.46
C LYS A 285 -17.34 7.31 6.31
N GLY A 286 -16.80 7.77 7.45
CA GLY A 286 -16.10 6.90 8.39
C GLY A 286 -14.78 6.35 7.84
N ASN A 287 -14.09 7.10 6.96
CA ASN A 287 -12.76 6.70 6.56
C ASN A 287 -11.80 6.72 7.75
N VAL A 288 -10.86 5.77 7.74
CA VAL A 288 -9.95 5.54 8.87
C VAL A 288 -8.99 6.71 9.09
N ALA A 289 -8.61 7.44 8.02
CA ALA A 289 -7.70 8.57 8.14
C ALA A 289 -8.25 9.68 9.05
N ASN A 290 -9.58 9.90 9.03
CA ASN A 290 -10.23 10.91 9.88
C ASN A 290 -10.42 10.46 11.34
N GLU A 291 -10.20 9.19 11.63
CA GLU A 291 -10.28 8.61 12.97
C GLU A 291 -8.91 8.44 13.63
N LEU A 292 -7.83 8.93 12.97
CA LEU A 292 -6.48 8.80 13.48
C LEU A 292 -6.16 9.84 14.56
N ASP A 293 -5.76 9.38 15.74
CA ASP A 293 -5.19 10.27 16.76
C ASP A 293 -3.75 10.66 16.40
N VAL A 294 -2.94 9.71 15.96
CA VAL A 294 -1.52 9.93 15.69
C VAL A 294 -1.12 9.24 14.39
N MET A 295 -0.49 9.99 13.50
CA MET A 295 0.24 9.44 12.37
C MET A 295 1.69 9.92 12.35
N ILE A 296 2.62 9.04 11.95
CA ILE A 296 4.02 9.38 11.73
C ILE A 296 4.47 8.91 10.36
N LEU A 297 5.07 9.81 9.61
CA LEU A 297 5.57 9.57 8.26
C LEU A 297 6.91 10.27 8.05
N SER A 298 7.68 9.74 7.08
CA SER A 298 8.93 10.39 6.65
C SER A 298 8.69 11.26 5.42
N ALA A 299 9.47 12.33 5.29
CA ALA A 299 9.49 13.19 4.14
C ALA A 299 10.83 13.13 3.39
N THR A 300 10.83 13.53 2.12
CA THR A 300 12.04 13.77 1.34
C THR A 300 12.60 15.15 1.67
N GLU A 301 11.71 16.15 1.76
CA GLU A 301 12.03 17.54 2.02
C GLU A 301 10.90 18.21 2.81
N VAL A 302 11.27 19.16 3.66
CA VAL A 302 10.33 20.05 4.36
C VAL A 302 10.88 21.47 4.22
N ASP A 303 10.04 22.40 3.75
CA ASP A 303 10.44 23.81 3.65
C ASP A 303 10.16 24.60 4.96
N THR A 304 10.58 25.85 5.01
CA THR A 304 10.39 26.75 6.16
C THR A 304 8.92 27.14 6.40
N ASN A 305 8.04 26.87 5.46
CA ASN A 305 6.58 27.06 5.59
C ASN A 305 5.86 25.76 5.95
N PHE A 306 6.61 24.71 6.27
CA PHE A 306 6.10 23.36 6.57
C PHE A 306 5.41 22.68 5.41
N ASN A 307 5.71 23.04 4.16
CA ASN A 307 5.31 22.23 3.03
C ASN A 307 6.17 20.97 2.97
N VAL A 308 5.53 19.83 2.79
CA VAL A 308 6.15 18.50 2.84
C VAL A 308 6.18 17.87 1.45
N ASN A 309 7.37 17.50 0.99
CA ASN A 309 7.56 16.77 -0.26
C ASN A 309 7.94 15.31 0.05
N VAL A 310 7.19 14.37 -0.52
CA VAL A 310 7.42 12.92 -0.41
C VAL A 310 7.54 12.25 -1.78
N LEU A 311 7.40 13.01 -2.87
CA LEU A 311 7.31 12.48 -4.22
C LEU A 311 8.60 12.65 -5.01
N THR A 312 9.16 13.88 -5.02
CA THR A 312 10.31 14.23 -5.84
C THR A 312 11.53 14.62 -5.01
N ALA A 313 12.69 14.66 -5.65
CA ALA A 313 13.82 15.41 -5.17
C ALA A 313 13.70 16.89 -5.60
N SER A 314 14.62 17.75 -5.14
CA SER A 314 14.66 19.20 -5.46
C SER A 314 14.82 19.51 -6.95
N ASP A 315 15.31 18.56 -7.73
CA ASP A 315 15.44 18.65 -9.20
C ASP A 315 14.16 18.26 -9.96
N GLY A 316 13.11 17.86 -9.23
CA GLY A 316 11.83 17.42 -9.77
C GLY A 316 11.81 15.97 -10.23
N VAL A 317 12.88 15.19 -10.04
CA VAL A 317 12.90 13.76 -10.35
C VAL A 317 12.08 13.00 -9.31
N ILE A 318 11.17 12.16 -9.77
CA ILE A 318 10.35 11.30 -8.88
C ILE A 318 11.26 10.26 -8.23
N MET A 319 11.22 10.19 -6.91
CA MET A 319 12.00 9.23 -6.13
C MET A 319 11.20 8.51 -5.07
N GLY A 320 9.96 8.90 -4.89
CA GLY A 320 9.07 8.40 -3.85
C GLY A 320 7.63 8.19 -4.33
N ALA A 321 6.73 8.26 -3.39
CA ALA A 321 5.31 8.12 -3.63
C ALA A 321 4.53 9.04 -2.67
N LEU A 322 3.44 9.63 -3.15
CA LEU A 322 2.45 10.28 -2.29
C LEU A 322 1.86 9.26 -1.31
N GLY A 323 1.52 8.08 -1.82
CA GLY A 323 0.90 7.06 -0.98
C GLY A 323 -0.38 7.57 -0.33
N GLY A 324 -0.58 7.21 0.92
CA GLY A 324 -1.62 7.76 1.79
C GLY A 324 -1.13 8.91 2.68
N HIS A 325 0.10 9.43 2.49
CA HIS A 325 0.67 10.46 3.33
C HIS A 325 -0.18 11.74 3.41
N PRO A 326 -0.57 12.36 2.26
CA PRO A 326 -1.40 13.56 2.33
C PRO A 326 -2.78 13.30 2.93
N ASP A 327 -3.38 12.15 2.60
CA ASP A 327 -4.73 11.81 3.07
C ASP A 327 -4.75 11.64 4.61
N THR A 328 -3.80 10.87 5.14
CA THR A 328 -3.73 10.60 6.59
C THR A 328 -3.20 11.78 7.39
N ALA A 329 -2.30 12.59 6.82
CA ALA A 329 -1.85 13.83 7.46
C ALA A 329 -2.98 14.85 7.59
N ALA A 330 -3.88 14.92 6.60
CA ALA A 330 -5.03 15.82 6.63
C ALA A 330 -6.10 15.39 7.64
N GLY A 331 -6.23 14.08 7.89
CA GLY A 331 -7.27 13.53 8.78
C GLY A 331 -6.85 13.38 10.24
N ALA A 332 -5.58 13.09 10.52
CA ALA A 332 -5.10 12.79 11.85
C ALA A 332 -5.11 13.99 12.81
N ASN A 333 -5.39 13.76 14.10
CA ASN A 333 -5.31 14.78 15.15
C ASN A 333 -3.86 15.29 15.33
N LEU A 334 -2.87 14.40 15.21
CA LEU A 334 -1.45 14.73 15.20
C LEU A 334 -0.79 14.08 14.00
N ALA A 335 -0.32 14.89 13.07
CA ALA A 335 0.54 14.46 11.98
C ALA A 335 1.99 14.84 12.31
N LEU A 336 2.83 13.83 12.57
CA LEU A 336 4.26 14.01 12.82
C LEU A 336 5.06 13.60 11.58
N VAL A 337 5.81 14.55 11.02
CA VAL A 337 6.67 14.31 9.87
C VAL A 337 8.12 14.37 10.31
N VAL A 338 8.90 13.35 9.92
CA VAL A 338 10.35 13.26 10.16
C VAL A 338 11.09 13.28 8.84
N ALA A 339 12.19 14.07 8.76
CA ALA A 339 13.01 14.23 7.57
C ALA A 339 14.49 14.01 7.88
#